data_af7bac98d64b52439ef1e12a73e9efa6
#
_entry.id   af7bac98d64b52439ef1e12a73e9efa6
#
_cell.length_a   1.000
_cell.length_b   1.000
_cell.length_c   1.000
_cell.angle_alpha   90.00
_cell.angle_beta   90.00
_cell.angle_gamma   90.00
#
_symmetry.space_group_name_H-M   'P 1'
#
loop_
_entity.id
_entity.type
_entity.pdbx_description
1 polymer ?
#
loop_
_entity_poly.entity_id
_entity_poly.type
_entity_poly.pdbx_seq_one_letter_code
_entity_poly.pdbx_strand_id
1 'polypeptide(L)'
;MQNKTLFLPGFHLPTLRRKPRSAALILADQRARLRQHSITQLDECFGEFIPAKRLDHNQQGSFSRRRLFSKSNTFWAFFSQVLDADGGCQEVVRKIQAFAASKSLTLPSASTSAYCQARQKLDITDLQDILSHTSQQLDSRSQQVQHPIGRRVVVVDGSGLSMPDTVLNQQRWPQLVSQKPGCGFPQARLSACFDLQTGALLSHSIGNKKTNELPLFRQQWNTFREGDVFLGDKAYCSYYDLWQLQQRGVDSVITLARRKPVDTAKATKVLGPDDVLIEWPKPQWNKVLSYSKETWSSLPEQLALRQIKVTVDVPGYRVKSFYLITTLLDSSAYSAKALADLYLQRWDVELFFRDIKTTMGMDVLRCKTPDMVTKEILMYLIAYNAIRLLMNNAGRSASLARRQISFKASVQALRQWEPALSRQDVGTRERRRLMAALYEAIVGNLLIERPGRHEPRCVKRRPKPYGLLTTHRHEMTEVPHRYRYRAKAA
;
A
#
# COMPACT_ATOMS: atom_id res chain seq x y z
N MET A 1 -24.88 -28.49 15.71
CA MET A 1 -23.84 -27.51 16.06
C MET A 1 -23.09 -27.08 14.83
N GLN A 2 -23.05 -25.80 14.57
CA GLN A 2 -22.51 -25.23 13.35
C GLN A 2 -20.99 -25.26 13.40
N ASN A 3 -20.34 -25.93 12.45
CA ASN A 3 -18.89 -25.96 12.31
C ASN A 3 -18.38 -24.70 11.63
N LYS A 4 -18.81 -23.56 12.12
CA LYS A 4 -18.48 -22.30 11.51
C LYS A 4 -17.69 -21.49 12.48
N THR A 5 -16.52 -21.10 12.03
CA THR A 5 -15.82 -20.02 12.66
C THR A 5 -15.25 -19.12 11.67
N LEU A 6 -15.30 -17.98 12.11
CA LEU A 6 -14.69 -16.91 11.41
C LEU A 6 -13.58 -16.37 12.28
N PHE A 7 -12.35 -16.51 11.85
CA PHE A 7 -11.30 -15.64 12.32
C PHE A 7 -11.52 -14.24 11.79
N LEU A 8 -12.00 -14.23 10.55
CA LEU A 8 -12.37 -13.03 9.81
C LEU A 8 -13.64 -13.37 9.04
N PRO A 9 -14.38 -12.38 8.52
CA PRO A 9 -15.55 -12.63 7.69
C PRO A 9 -15.21 -13.58 6.56
N GLY A 10 -16.03 -14.55 6.32
CA GLY A 10 -15.85 -15.57 5.31
C GLY A 10 -14.87 -16.70 5.65
N PHE A 11 -14.19 -16.67 6.81
CA PHE A 11 -13.34 -17.78 7.23
C PHE A 11 -14.16 -18.92 7.84
N HIS A 12 -14.15 -20.09 7.23
CA HIS A 12 -14.89 -21.28 7.62
C HIS A 12 -13.97 -22.47 7.79
N LEU A 13 -14.27 -23.33 8.77
CA LEU A 13 -13.57 -24.59 9.00
C LEU A 13 -14.49 -25.81 8.71
N PRO A 14 -14.95 -26.03 7.48
CA PRO A 14 -15.95 -27.04 7.18
C PRO A 14 -15.42 -28.47 7.33
N THR A 15 -14.11 -28.65 7.35
CA THR A 15 -13.46 -29.97 7.41
C THR A 15 -13.14 -30.43 8.82
N LEU A 16 -13.30 -29.59 9.84
CA LEU A 16 -13.10 -29.96 11.24
C LEU A 16 -14.37 -30.64 11.78
N ARG A 17 -14.64 -31.84 11.31
CA ARG A 17 -15.81 -32.64 11.73
C ARG A 17 -15.35 -33.88 12.48
N ARG A 18 -16.01 -34.15 13.61
CA ARG A 18 -15.71 -35.32 14.43
C ARG A 18 -16.21 -36.64 13.85
N LYS A 19 -17.32 -36.63 13.10
CA LYS A 19 -17.98 -37.84 12.56
C LYS A 19 -18.62 -37.55 11.21
N PRO A 20 -18.77 -38.57 10.32
CA PRO A 20 -19.61 -38.45 9.13
C PRO A 20 -21.01 -38.05 9.55
N ARG A 21 -21.61 -37.09 8.85
CA ARG A 21 -22.92 -36.54 9.18
C ARG A 21 -23.99 -37.24 8.39
N SER A 22 -25.18 -37.38 8.99
CA SER A 22 -26.37 -37.79 8.29
C SER A 22 -26.75 -36.78 7.21
N ALA A 23 -27.49 -37.24 6.18
CA ALA A 23 -27.96 -36.38 5.09
C ALA A 23 -28.76 -35.16 5.60
N ALA A 24 -29.53 -35.34 6.68
CA ALA A 24 -30.28 -34.25 7.32
C ALA A 24 -29.35 -33.18 7.93
N LEU A 25 -28.24 -33.57 8.53
CA LEU A 25 -27.26 -32.66 9.07
C LEU A 25 -26.48 -31.94 7.97
N ILE A 26 -26.23 -32.62 6.83
CA ILE A 26 -25.63 -31.99 5.64
C ILE A 26 -26.57 -30.95 5.06
N LEU A 27 -27.84 -31.24 4.98
CA LEU A 27 -28.88 -30.33 4.48
C LEU A 27 -29.09 -29.11 5.42
N ALA A 28 -29.10 -29.36 6.73
CA ALA A 28 -29.12 -28.28 7.73
C ALA A 28 -27.89 -27.39 7.66
N ASP A 29 -26.73 -27.98 7.40
CA ASP A 29 -25.46 -27.25 7.21
C ASP A 29 -25.47 -26.43 5.91
N GLN A 30 -26.04 -26.99 4.82
CA GLN A 30 -26.21 -26.24 3.56
C GLN A 30 -27.21 -25.08 3.71
N ARG A 31 -28.36 -25.29 4.39
CA ARG A 31 -29.30 -24.21 4.71
C ARG A 31 -28.68 -23.14 5.62
N ALA A 32 -27.87 -23.56 6.56
CA ALA A 32 -27.17 -22.65 7.43
C ALA A 32 -26.10 -21.86 6.65
N ARG A 33 -25.46 -22.43 5.63
CA ARG A 33 -24.53 -21.73 4.70
C ARG A 33 -25.25 -20.71 3.83
N LEU A 34 -26.44 -21.03 3.33
CA LEU A 34 -27.28 -20.08 2.59
C LEU A 34 -27.70 -18.89 3.48
N ARG A 35 -27.92 -19.12 4.77
CA ARG A 35 -28.14 -18.04 5.75
C ARG A 35 -26.87 -17.28 6.13
N GLN A 36 -25.71 -17.78 5.76
CA GLN A 36 -24.38 -17.16 6.04
C GLN A 36 -23.99 -16.06 5.08
N HIS A 37 -24.71 -15.85 3.98
CA HIS A 37 -24.63 -14.59 3.25
C HIS A 37 -25.02 -13.37 4.10
N SER A 38 -25.45 -13.59 5.32
CA SER A 38 -25.78 -12.57 6.30
C SER A 38 -24.79 -12.47 7.48
N ILE A 39 -23.56 -12.96 7.35
CA ILE A 39 -22.49 -12.70 8.33
C ILE A 39 -21.72 -11.44 7.92
N THR A 40 -22.20 -10.58 8.07
CA THR A 40 -22.54 -9.46 7.31
C THR A 40 -22.21 -8.10 7.91
N GLN A 41 -21.47 -8.03 9.00
CA GLN A 41 -21.09 -6.70 9.42
C GLN A 41 -19.60 -6.44 9.39
N LEU A 42 -18.76 -7.44 9.48
CA LEU A 42 -17.44 -7.31 8.90
C LEU A 42 -17.54 -7.48 7.37
N ASP A 43 -18.50 -8.23 6.83
CA ASP A 43 -18.87 -8.17 5.42
C ASP A 43 -19.55 -6.84 5.09
N GLU A 44 -20.28 -6.20 5.98
CA GLU A 44 -20.67 -4.80 5.82
C GLU A 44 -19.48 -3.85 5.92
N CYS A 45 -18.42 -4.19 6.70
CA CYS A 45 -17.17 -3.43 6.69
C CYS A 45 -16.25 -3.79 5.53
N PHE A 46 -16.27 -5.06 5.10
CA PHE A 46 -15.35 -5.57 4.08
C PHE A 46 -16.06 -6.29 2.93
N GLY A 47 -17.31 -6.67 3.01
CA GLY A 47 -18.03 -7.51 2.05
C GLY A 47 -18.38 -6.79 0.76
N GLU A 48 -18.82 -5.55 0.82
CA GLU A 48 -18.90 -4.67 -0.37
C GLU A 48 -17.52 -4.33 -0.88
N PHE A 49 -16.52 -4.40 -0.01
CA PHE A 49 -15.15 -4.02 -0.24
C PHE A 49 -14.31 -5.19 -0.78
N ILE A 50 -14.58 -6.42 -0.31
CA ILE A 50 -13.96 -7.65 -0.79
C ILE A 50 -15.02 -8.53 -1.44
N PRO A 51 -15.10 -8.57 -2.78
CA PRO A 51 -16.18 -9.21 -3.50
C PRO A 51 -16.19 -10.73 -3.26
N ALA A 52 -17.23 -11.22 -2.57
CA ALA A 52 -17.36 -12.63 -2.19
C ALA A 52 -17.29 -13.59 -3.39
N LYS A 53 -17.82 -13.19 -4.55
CA LYS A 53 -17.75 -13.96 -5.81
C LYS A 53 -16.33 -14.36 -6.23
N ARG A 54 -15.32 -13.53 -5.90
CA ARG A 54 -13.89 -13.83 -6.19
C ARG A 54 -13.32 -14.87 -5.23
N LEU A 55 -13.99 -15.14 -4.12
CA LEU A 55 -13.61 -16.09 -3.09
C LEU A 55 -14.43 -17.38 -3.13
N ASP A 56 -15.33 -17.54 -4.09
CA ASP A 56 -16.13 -18.74 -4.28
C ASP A 56 -15.26 -19.94 -4.69
N HIS A 57 -15.79 -21.14 -4.46
CA HIS A 57 -15.15 -22.37 -4.88
C HIS A 57 -15.08 -22.47 -6.41
N ASN A 58 -13.93 -22.89 -6.92
CA ASN A 58 -13.79 -23.23 -8.32
C ASN A 58 -14.53 -24.54 -8.61
N GLN A 59 -15.14 -24.66 -9.76
CA GLN A 59 -15.79 -25.91 -10.19
C GLN A 59 -14.77 -27.02 -10.46
N GLN A 60 -13.62 -26.66 -10.99
CA GLN A 60 -12.51 -27.58 -11.33
C GLN A 60 -11.15 -27.00 -10.91
N GLY A 61 -10.15 -27.85 -10.80
CA GLY A 61 -8.77 -27.46 -10.52
C GLY A 61 -8.50 -27.06 -9.06
N SER A 62 -7.77 -25.98 -8.88
CA SER A 62 -7.43 -25.48 -7.54
C SER A 62 -8.68 -25.02 -6.80
N PHE A 63 -8.79 -25.41 -5.52
CA PHE A 63 -9.92 -25.12 -4.64
C PHE A 63 -11.29 -25.73 -5.04
N SER A 64 -11.32 -26.72 -5.94
CA SER A 64 -12.54 -27.45 -6.26
C SER A 64 -12.99 -28.43 -5.17
N ARG A 65 -12.06 -28.90 -4.34
CA ARG A 65 -12.35 -29.83 -3.24
C ARG A 65 -12.63 -29.09 -1.94
N ARG A 66 -13.63 -29.56 -1.19
CA ARG A 66 -13.95 -29.04 0.15
C ARG A 66 -12.89 -29.47 1.17
N ARG A 67 -11.93 -28.61 1.42
CA ARG A 67 -10.84 -28.79 2.39
C ARG A 67 -10.88 -27.68 3.44
N LEU A 68 -10.12 -27.82 4.53
CA LEU A 68 -9.94 -26.80 5.56
C LEU A 68 -9.57 -25.45 4.92
N PHE A 69 -8.54 -25.44 4.08
CA PHE A 69 -8.12 -24.27 3.32
C PHE A 69 -8.84 -24.22 1.97
N SER A 70 -10.12 -23.79 1.99
CA SER A 70 -10.84 -23.35 0.79
C SER A 70 -10.25 -22.05 0.25
N LYS A 71 -10.66 -21.60 -0.93
CA LYS A 71 -10.22 -20.30 -1.50
C LYS A 71 -10.48 -19.15 -0.52
N SER A 72 -11.71 -19.05 -0.01
CA SER A 72 -12.11 -18.05 0.98
C SER A 72 -11.31 -18.17 2.28
N ASN A 73 -11.24 -19.37 2.89
CA ASN A 73 -10.47 -19.56 4.12
C ASN A 73 -9.00 -19.21 3.94
N THR A 74 -8.42 -19.54 2.78
CA THR A 74 -7.02 -19.23 2.47
C THR A 74 -6.81 -17.74 2.34
N PHE A 75 -7.69 -17.04 1.64
CA PHE A 75 -7.63 -15.59 1.50
C PHE A 75 -7.69 -14.90 2.87
N TRP A 76 -8.71 -15.22 3.70
CA TRP A 76 -8.87 -14.58 4.99
C TRP A 76 -7.77 -14.94 6.00
N ALA A 77 -7.24 -16.15 5.92
CA ALA A 77 -6.07 -16.55 6.70
C ALA A 77 -4.83 -15.74 6.30
N PHE A 78 -4.63 -15.50 5.01
CA PHE A 78 -3.53 -14.68 4.51
C PHE A 78 -3.74 -13.19 4.83
N PHE A 79 -4.96 -12.70 4.74
CA PHE A 79 -5.31 -11.34 5.16
C PHE A 79 -5.05 -11.14 6.67
N SER A 80 -5.47 -12.08 7.52
CA SER A 80 -5.14 -12.06 8.95
C SER A 80 -3.64 -12.10 9.19
N GLN A 81 -2.90 -12.91 8.42
CA GLN A 81 -1.44 -13.01 8.54
C GLN A 81 -0.73 -11.68 8.34
N VAL A 82 -1.11 -10.91 7.32
CA VAL A 82 -0.46 -9.61 7.03
C VAL A 82 -0.89 -8.51 8.01
N LEU A 83 -2.00 -8.69 8.72
CA LEU A 83 -2.42 -7.81 9.81
C LEU A 83 -1.70 -8.11 11.12
N ASP A 84 -1.23 -9.33 11.34
CA ASP A 84 -0.57 -9.71 12.59
C ASP A 84 0.80 -9.03 12.76
N ALA A 85 1.19 -8.83 14.02
CA ALA A 85 2.45 -8.19 14.34
C ALA A 85 3.66 -9.04 13.92
N ASP A 86 3.58 -10.36 14.10
CA ASP A 86 4.63 -11.29 13.68
C ASP A 86 4.44 -11.76 12.23
N GLY A 87 3.20 -11.90 11.75
CA GLY A 87 2.87 -12.29 10.37
C GLY A 87 3.43 -13.65 9.95
N GLY A 88 3.67 -14.56 10.90
CA GLY A 88 4.19 -15.90 10.64
C GLY A 88 3.09 -16.87 10.18
N CYS A 89 3.42 -17.82 9.28
CA CYS A 89 2.48 -18.90 8.91
C CYS A 89 2.08 -19.76 10.11
N GLN A 90 2.96 -19.90 11.08
CA GLN A 90 2.69 -20.66 12.31
C GLN A 90 1.61 -19.98 13.16
N GLU A 91 1.59 -18.64 13.20
CA GLU A 91 0.58 -17.85 13.89
C GLU A 91 -0.83 -18.16 13.36
N VAL A 92 -0.98 -18.17 12.03
CA VAL A 92 -2.25 -18.54 11.37
C VAL A 92 -2.70 -19.95 11.78
N VAL A 93 -1.78 -20.93 11.77
CA VAL A 93 -2.11 -22.30 12.17
C VAL A 93 -2.51 -22.36 13.64
N ARG A 94 -1.84 -21.62 14.52
CA ARG A 94 -2.19 -21.53 15.95
C ARG A 94 -3.56 -20.89 16.19
N LYS A 95 -3.89 -19.82 15.47
CA LYS A 95 -5.24 -19.22 15.51
C LYS A 95 -6.31 -20.26 15.13
N ILE A 96 -6.08 -21.01 14.04
CA ILE A 96 -7.00 -22.07 13.61
C ILE A 96 -7.14 -23.17 14.67
N GLN A 97 -6.04 -23.59 15.30
CA GLN A 97 -6.06 -24.58 16.38
C GLN A 97 -6.82 -24.07 17.61
N ALA A 98 -6.53 -22.86 18.07
CA ALA A 98 -7.21 -22.23 19.20
C ALA A 98 -8.72 -22.16 18.97
N PHE A 99 -9.11 -21.78 17.76
CA PHE A 99 -10.51 -21.81 17.39
C PHE A 99 -11.12 -23.21 17.39
N ALA A 100 -10.47 -24.20 16.77
CA ALA A 100 -10.96 -25.59 16.78
C ALA A 100 -11.15 -26.08 18.23
N ALA A 101 -10.20 -25.76 19.12
CA ALA A 101 -10.27 -26.09 20.54
C ALA A 101 -11.50 -25.41 21.22
N SER A 102 -11.73 -24.12 20.99
CA SER A 102 -12.85 -23.38 21.58
C SER A 102 -14.22 -23.92 21.16
N LYS A 103 -14.29 -24.64 20.03
CA LYS A 103 -15.50 -25.30 19.51
C LYS A 103 -15.53 -26.81 19.78
N SER A 104 -14.63 -27.32 20.60
CA SER A 104 -14.47 -28.77 20.87
C SER A 104 -14.36 -29.62 19.60
N LEU A 105 -13.71 -29.09 18.55
CA LEU A 105 -13.44 -29.78 17.31
C LEU A 105 -12.08 -30.47 17.37
N THR A 106 -11.85 -31.44 16.48
CA THR A 106 -10.53 -32.07 16.31
C THR A 106 -9.52 -31.01 15.87
N LEU A 107 -8.39 -30.93 16.55
CA LEU A 107 -7.33 -30.00 16.21
C LEU A 107 -6.72 -30.35 14.84
N PRO A 108 -6.57 -29.38 13.95
CA PRO A 108 -5.81 -29.59 12.72
C PRO A 108 -4.32 -29.76 13.03
N SER A 109 -3.57 -30.33 12.08
CA SER A 109 -2.12 -30.46 12.17
C SER A 109 -1.45 -29.12 12.49
N ALA A 110 -0.42 -29.16 13.34
CA ALA A 110 0.41 -28.00 13.66
C ALA A 110 1.35 -27.57 12.50
N SER A 111 1.44 -28.39 11.42
CA SER A 111 2.26 -28.10 10.25
C SER A 111 1.69 -26.94 9.45
N THR A 112 2.55 -26.03 9.02
CA THR A 112 2.19 -24.92 8.13
C THR A 112 2.06 -25.35 6.66
N SER A 113 2.45 -26.59 6.31
CA SER A 113 2.55 -27.07 4.93
C SER A 113 1.24 -26.91 4.16
N ALA A 114 0.11 -27.36 4.72
CA ALA A 114 -1.19 -27.29 4.07
C ALA A 114 -1.62 -25.84 3.79
N TYR A 115 -1.37 -24.94 4.75
CA TYR A 115 -1.63 -23.50 4.57
C TYR A 115 -0.72 -22.88 3.50
N CYS A 116 0.57 -23.17 3.53
CA CYS A 116 1.51 -22.66 2.53
C CYS A 116 1.17 -23.13 1.12
N GLN A 117 0.82 -24.42 0.95
CA GLN A 117 0.35 -24.96 -0.33
C GLN A 117 -0.96 -24.32 -0.80
N ALA A 118 -1.89 -24.03 0.12
CA ALA A 118 -3.13 -23.36 -0.22
C ALA A 118 -2.87 -21.93 -0.72
N ARG A 119 -2.02 -21.15 -0.06
CA ARG A 119 -1.64 -19.81 -0.52
C ARG A 119 -1.02 -19.82 -1.91
N GLN A 120 -0.20 -20.81 -2.25
CA GLN A 120 0.38 -20.94 -3.59
C GLN A 120 -0.69 -21.09 -4.67
N LYS A 121 -1.86 -21.65 -4.34
CA LYS A 121 -2.98 -21.86 -5.27
C LYS A 121 -3.87 -20.64 -5.46
N LEU A 122 -3.76 -19.60 -4.63
CA LEU A 122 -4.46 -18.34 -4.88
C LEU A 122 -4.00 -17.76 -6.22
N ASP A 123 -4.95 -17.30 -7.02
CA ASP A 123 -4.63 -16.67 -8.30
C ASP A 123 -4.22 -15.21 -8.08
N ILE A 124 -3.15 -14.77 -8.77
CA ILE A 124 -2.70 -13.38 -8.74
C ILE A 124 -3.78 -12.46 -9.34
N THR A 125 -4.45 -12.91 -10.40
CA THR A 125 -5.50 -12.14 -11.06
C THR A 125 -6.66 -11.88 -10.11
N ASP A 126 -7.11 -12.89 -9.35
CA ASP A 126 -8.15 -12.70 -8.32
C ASP A 126 -7.74 -11.65 -7.27
N LEU A 127 -6.49 -11.69 -6.83
CA LEU A 127 -5.97 -10.70 -5.86
C LEU A 127 -5.86 -9.30 -6.46
N GLN A 128 -5.47 -9.18 -7.73
CA GLN A 128 -5.44 -7.91 -8.45
C GLN A 128 -6.85 -7.34 -8.63
N ASP A 129 -7.81 -8.18 -8.99
CA ASP A 129 -9.22 -7.78 -9.12
C ASP A 129 -9.80 -7.32 -7.79
N ILE A 130 -9.51 -8.03 -6.69
CA ILE A 130 -9.92 -7.63 -5.34
C ILE A 130 -9.28 -6.28 -4.99
N LEU A 131 -7.99 -6.09 -5.22
CA LEU A 131 -7.32 -4.83 -4.95
C LEU A 131 -7.91 -3.69 -5.78
N SER A 132 -8.13 -3.90 -7.08
CA SER A 132 -8.76 -2.92 -7.97
C SER A 132 -10.16 -2.53 -7.47
N HIS A 133 -10.97 -3.52 -7.07
CA HIS A 133 -12.27 -3.27 -6.48
C HIS A 133 -12.20 -2.44 -5.20
N THR A 134 -11.28 -2.77 -4.28
CA THR A 134 -11.08 -1.99 -3.05
C THR A 134 -10.67 -0.55 -3.33
N SER A 135 -9.81 -0.35 -4.33
CA SER A 135 -9.39 0.97 -4.77
C SER A 135 -10.55 1.80 -5.31
N GLN A 136 -11.38 1.20 -6.17
CA GLN A 136 -12.57 1.86 -6.74
C GLN A 136 -13.59 2.24 -5.67
N GLN A 137 -13.83 1.35 -4.70
CA GLN A 137 -14.76 1.62 -3.59
C GLN A 137 -14.30 2.78 -2.70
N LEU A 138 -13.00 2.88 -2.42
CA LEU A 138 -12.44 4.00 -1.67
C LEU A 138 -12.45 5.29 -2.48
N ASP A 139 -12.13 5.20 -3.76
CA ASP A 139 -12.10 6.34 -4.67
C ASP A 139 -13.50 6.95 -4.88
N SER A 140 -14.54 6.14 -5.03
CA SER A 140 -15.93 6.63 -5.09
C SER A 140 -16.36 7.39 -3.82
N ARG A 141 -15.79 7.02 -2.67
CA ARG A 141 -16.03 7.70 -1.38
C ARG A 141 -15.19 8.99 -1.24
N SER A 142 -14.03 9.07 -1.88
CA SER A 142 -13.20 10.27 -1.87
C SER A 142 -13.85 11.43 -2.59
N GLN A 143 -14.66 11.14 -3.62
CA GLN A 143 -15.45 12.17 -4.35
C GLN A 143 -16.40 12.97 -3.45
N GLN A 144 -16.76 12.43 -2.28
CA GLN A 144 -17.60 13.10 -1.28
C GLN A 144 -16.82 14.07 -0.37
N VAL A 145 -15.48 14.04 -0.43
CA VAL A 145 -14.59 14.88 0.39
C VAL A 145 -13.62 15.59 -0.55
N GLN A 146 -14.04 16.74 -1.05
CA GLN A 146 -13.18 17.50 -1.97
C GLN A 146 -11.96 18.08 -1.25
N HIS A 147 -10.81 18.06 -1.93
CA HIS A 147 -9.63 18.78 -1.49
C HIS A 147 -9.91 20.31 -1.55
N PRO A 148 -9.29 21.16 -0.69
CA PRO A 148 -9.47 22.61 -0.72
C PRO A 148 -9.27 23.28 -2.08
N ILE A 149 -8.51 22.68 -3.01
CA ILE A 149 -8.37 23.16 -4.39
C ILE A 149 -9.56 22.79 -5.30
N GLY A 150 -10.61 22.15 -4.76
CA GLY A 150 -11.81 21.77 -5.52
C GLY A 150 -11.63 20.59 -6.48
N ARG A 151 -10.48 19.89 -6.45
CA ARG A 151 -10.13 18.81 -7.40
C ARG A 151 -9.57 17.60 -6.65
N ARG A 152 -9.68 16.41 -7.26
CA ARG A 152 -9.02 15.20 -6.76
C ARG A 152 -7.50 15.32 -6.95
N VAL A 153 -6.75 15.04 -5.91
CA VAL A 153 -5.28 15.08 -5.94
C VAL A 153 -4.74 13.66 -5.79
N VAL A 154 -3.95 13.22 -6.77
CA VAL A 154 -3.29 11.93 -6.78
C VAL A 154 -1.80 12.13 -6.53
N VAL A 155 -1.31 11.62 -5.40
CA VAL A 155 0.11 11.68 -5.06
C VAL A 155 0.79 10.37 -5.43
N VAL A 156 1.98 10.46 -6.02
CA VAL A 156 2.75 9.31 -6.50
C VAL A 156 4.15 9.32 -5.90
N ASP A 157 4.62 8.15 -5.52
CA ASP A 157 6.01 7.95 -5.12
C ASP A 157 6.41 6.47 -5.27
N GLY A 158 7.71 6.20 -5.14
CA GLY A 158 8.28 4.87 -5.22
C GLY A 158 8.94 4.42 -3.91
N SER A 159 8.90 3.12 -3.62
CA SER A 159 9.54 2.54 -2.45
C SER A 159 10.21 1.21 -2.75
N GLY A 160 11.36 0.92 -2.09
CA GLY A 160 12.03 -0.38 -2.19
C GLY A 160 11.46 -1.39 -1.20
N LEU A 161 11.38 -2.65 -1.62
CA LEU A 161 10.99 -3.80 -0.79
C LEU A 161 12.09 -4.84 -0.85
N SER A 162 12.49 -5.37 0.32
CA SER A 162 13.47 -6.45 0.42
C SER A 162 12.76 -7.78 0.64
N MET A 163 13.37 -8.86 0.17
CA MET A 163 12.82 -10.21 0.26
C MET A 163 13.90 -11.25 0.50
N PRO A 164 13.55 -12.51 0.84
CA PRO A 164 14.51 -13.58 1.07
C PRO A 164 15.44 -13.80 -0.12
N ASP A 165 16.70 -14.02 0.20
CA ASP A 165 17.75 -14.31 -0.77
C ASP A 165 17.60 -15.74 -1.29
N THR A 166 16.92 -15.88 -2.41
CA THR A 166 16.75 -17.13 -3.16
C THR A 166 17.11 -16.92 -4.61
N VAL A 167 17.52 -17.98 -5.30
CA VAL A 167 17.89 -17.91 -6.72
C VAL A 167 16.76 -17.30 -7.55
N LEU A 168 15.52 -17.73 -7.35
CA LEU A 168 14.37 -17.24 -8.11
C LEU A 168 14.07 -15.75 -7.83
N ASN A 169 14.18 -15.32 -6.57
CA ASN A 169 13.98 -13.91 -6.22
C ASN A 169 15.10 -13.04 -6.79
N GLN A 170 16.38 -13.49 -6.75
CA GLN A 170 17.51 -12.79 -7.36
C GLN A 170 17.36 -12.69 -8.88
N GLN A 171 16.85 -13.71 -9.56
CA GLN A 171 16.59 -13.68 -11.01
C GLN A 171 15.53 -12.63 -11.35
N ARG A 172 14.46 -12.53 -10.58
CA ARG A 172 13.36 -11.60 -10.83
C ARG A 172 13.64 -10.19 -10.35
N TRP A 173 14.21 -10.05 -9.16
CA TRP A 173 14.52 -8.77 -8.49
C TRP A 173 15.96 -8.80 -7.96
N PRO A 174 16.95 -8.61 -8.80
CA PRO A 174 18.34 -8.71 -8.39
C PRO A 174 18.70 -7.71 -7.29
N GLN A 175 19.70 -8.06 -6.48
CA GLN A 175 20.31 -7.15 -5.51
C GLN A 175 20.81 -5.86 -6.17
N LEU A 176 21.10 -4.84 -5.37
CA LEU A 176 21.68 -3.58 -5.85
C LEU A 176 23.03 -3.82 -6.52
N VAL A 177 23.25 -3.17 -7.67
CA VAL A 177 24.52 -3.25 -8.43
C VAL A 177 25.70 -2.70 -7.63
N SER A 178 25.45 -1.79 -6.69
CA SER A 178 26.49 -1.23 -5.80
C SER A 178 27.01 -2.22 -4.75
N GLN A 179 26.37 -3.36 -4.58
CA GLN A 179 26.78 -4.42 -3.67
C GLN A 179 27.49 -5.53 -4.44
N LYS A 180 28.53 -6.10 -3.85
CA LYS A 180 29.21 -7.27 -4.43
C LYS A 180 28.20 -8.41 -4.63
N PRO A 181 28.30 -9.18 -5.73
CA PRO A 181 27.43 -10.33 -5.99
C PRO A 181 27.37 -11.27 -4.77
N GLY A 182 26.16 -11.72 -4.41
CA GLY A 182 25.93 -12.61 -3.26
C GLY A 182 25.97 -11.95 -1.87
N CYS A 183 26.22 -10.63 -1.80
CA CYS A 183 26.24 -9.88 -0.53
C CYS A 183 24.95 -9.10 -0.24
N GLY A 184 24.07 -8.94 -1.22
CA GLY A 184 22.85 -8.17 -1.12
C GLY A 184 21.58 -9.01 -1.23
N PHE A 185 20.52 -8.54 -0.58
CA PHE A 185 19.21 -9.13 -0.73
C PHE A 185 18.53 -8.70 -2.05
N PRO A 186 17.68 -9.55 -2.65
CA PRO A 186 16.84 -9.16 -3.77
C PRO A 186 15.95 -7.98 -3.39
N GLN A 187 15.75 -7.04 -4.33
CA GLN A 187 14.97 -5.83 -4.08
C GLN A 187 14.02 -5.51 -5.22
N ALA A 188 12.72 -5.48 -4.91
CA ALA A 188 11.71 -4.91 -5.78
C ALA A 188 11.59 -3.39 -5.56
N ARG A 189 11.09 -2.69 -6.59
CA ARG A 189 10.62 -1.31 -6.52
C ARG A 189 9.11 -1.32 -6.68
N LEU A 190 8.40 -0.77 -5.71
CA LEU A 190 6.96 -0.52 -5.75
C LEU A 190 6.76 0.95 -6.06
N SER A 191 6.05 1.27 -7.15
CA SER A 191 5.49 2.60 -7.42
C SER A 191 4.01 2.55 -7.11
N ALA A 192 3.46 3.56 -6.44
CA ALA A 192 2.06 3.57 -6.03
C ALA A 192 1.45 4.97 -6.15
N CYS A 193 0.20 5.00 -6.62
CA CYS A 193 -0.64 6.19 -6.67
C CYS A 193 -1.62 6.15 -5.50
N PHE A 194 -1.68 7.23 -4.75
CA PHE A 194 -2.61 7.36 -3.63
C PHE A 194 -3.51 8.59 -3.82
N ASP A 195 -4.76 8.47 -3.44
CA ASP A 195 -5.62 9.63 -3.22
C ASP A 195 -5.12 10.40 -1.98
N LEU A 196 -4.81 11.67 -2.16
CA LEU A 196 -4.21 12.48 -1.09
C LEU A 196 -5.19 12.69 0.07
N GLN A 197 -6.48 12.79 -0.22
CA GLN A 197 -7.48 13.12 0.78
C GLN A 197 -7.84 11.94 1.69
N THR A 198 -8.05 10.77 1.11
CA THR A 198 -8.42 9.56 1.86
C THR A 198 -7.23 8.70 2.25
N GLY A 199 -6.08 8.86 1.59
CA GLY A 199 -4.93 7.98 1.69
C GLY A 199 -5.16 6.60 1.05
N ALA A 200 -6.20 6.45 0.24
CA ALA A 200 -6.49 5.22 -0.47
C ALA A 200 -5.42 4.92 -1.51
N LEU A 201 -4.95 3.68 -1.57
CA LEU A 201 -4.15 3.20 -2.68
C LEU A 201 -5.06 3.04 -3.90
N LEU A 202 -4.78 3.74 -4.98
CA LEU A 202 -5.55 3.73 -6.23
C LEU A 202 -5.00 2.71 -7.23
N SER A 203 -3.68 2.70 -7.38
CA SER A 203 -2.96 1.75 -8.25
C SER A 203 -1.53 1.55 -7.80
N HIS A 204 -0.89 0.52 -8.38
CA HIS A 204 0.51 0.22 -8.13
C HIS A 204 1.17 -0.44 -9.35
N SER A 205 2.50 -0.36 -9.41
CA SER A 205 3.34 -1.11 -10.33
C SER A 205 4.57 -1.63 -9.61
N ILE A 206 5.01 -2.84 -9.97
CA ILE A 206 6.15 -3.50 -9.35
C ILE A 206 7.24 -3.71 -10.40
N GLY A 207 8.41 -3.15 -10.16
CA GLY A 207 9.59 -3.32 -10.99
C GLY A 207 10.79 -3.85 -10.21
N ASN A 208 11.88 -4.05 -10.90
CA ASN A 208 13.16 -4.28 -10.25
C ASN A 208 13.86 -2.94 -9.92
N LYS A 209 14.89 -2.98 -9.11
CA LYS A 209 15.61 -1.77 -8.68
C LYS A 209 16.39 -1.06 -9.81
N LYS A 210 16.61 -1.73 -10.94
CA LYS A 210 17.22 -1.15 -12.15
C LYS A 210 16.19 -0.32 -12.94
N THR A 211 14.90 -0.60 -12.78
CA THR A 211 13.82 0.16 -13.42
C THR A 211 13.67 1.52 -12.74
N ASN A 212 13.78 2.59 -13.51
CA ASN A 212 13.48 3.93 -13.01
C ASN A 212 12.01 4.05 -12.59
N GLU A 213 11.67 5.06 -11.80
CA GLU A 213 10.32 5.28 -11.30
C GLU A 213 9.34 5.70 -12.40
N LEU A 214 9.79 6.48 -13.38
CA LEU A 214 8.95 6.97 -14.47
C LEU A 214 8.29 5.85 -15.31
N PRO A 215 8.99 4.80 -15.77
CA PRO A 215 8.33 3.69 -16.47
C PRO A 215 7.27 2.97 -15.63
N LEU A 216 7.45 2.87 -14.32
CA LEU A 216 6.47 2.29 -13.42
C LEU A 216 5.26 3.23 -13.22
N PHE A 217 5.50 4.52 -13.13
CA PHE A 217 4.46 5.53 -13.09
C PHE A 217 3.60 5.54 -14.36
N ARG A 218 4.21 5.44 -15.53
CA ARG A 218 3.52 5.40 -16.83
C ARG A 218 2.54 4.23 -16.95
N GLN A 219 2.84 3.08 -16.33
CA GLN A 219 1.92 1.94 -16.27
C GLN A 219 0.64 2.24 -15.48
N GLN A 220 0.63 3.32 -14.70
CA GLN A 220 -0.46 3.70 -13.81
C GLN A 220 -1.29 4.89 -14.33
N TRP A 221 -1.00 5.41 -15.52
CA TRP A 221 -1.68 6.60 -16.06
C TRP A 221 -3.20 6.45 -16.21
N ASN A 222 -3.68 5.23 -16.40
CA ASN A 222 -5.13 4.95 -16.46
C ASN A 222 -5.86 5.14 -15.10
N THR A 223 -5.11 5.41 -14.04
CA THR A 223 -5.68 5.75 -12.72
C THR A 223 -6.17 7.19 -12.66
N PHE A 224 -5.59 8.06 -13.49
CA PHE A 224 -5.93 9.46 -13.56
C PHE A 224 -7.17 9.68 -14.42
N ARG A 225 -7.98 10.66 -14.03
CA ARG A 225 -9.17 11.12 -14.73
C ARG A 225 -8.97 12.56 -15.16
N GLU A 226 -9.73 12.97 -16.17
CA GLU A 226 -9.84 14.37 -16.51
C GLU A 226 -10.24 15.20 -15.28
N GLY A 227 -9.56 16.32 -15.08
CA GLY A 227 -9.76 17.16 -13.92
C GLY A 227 -8.91 16.81 -12.69
N ASP A 228 -8.17 15.71 -12.67
CA ASP A 228 -7.27 15.39 -11.56
C ASP A 228 -6.06 16.33 -11.50
N VAL A 229 -5.44 16.36 -10.31
CA VAL A 229 -4.13 17.00 -10.11
C VAL A 229 -3.12 15.93 -9.68
N PHE A 230 -2.09 15.74 -10.49
CA PHE A 230 -0.93 14.92 -10.18
C PHE A 230 0.03 15.68 -9.26
N LEU A 231 0.41 15.06 -8.16
CA LEU A 231 1.35 15.60 -7.19
C LEU A 231 2.57 14.67 -7.08
N GLY A 232 3.73 15.15 -7.51
CA GLY A 232 4.96 14.36 -7.56
C GLY A 232 6.19 15.09 -7.05
N ASP A 233 7.26 14.35 -6.81
CA ASP A 233 8.55 14.92 -6.50
C ASP A 233 9.34 15.28 -7.78
N LYS A 234 10.56 15.78 -7.61
CA LYS A 234 11.43 16.16 -8.73
C LYS A 234 11.79 15.02 -9.67
N ALA A 235 11.69 13.75 -9.26
CA ALA A 235 12.00 12.60 -10.11
C ALA A 235 10.95 12.42 -11.22
N TYR A 236 9.74 12.94 -11.01
CA TYR A 236 8.65 12.92 -11.98
C TYR A 236 8.60 14.15 -12.88
N CYS A 237 9.53 15.10 -12.73
CA CYS A 237 9.61 16.31 -13.56
C CYS A 237 10.19 16.00 -14.94
N SER A 238 9.37 15.48 -15.84
CA SER A 238 9.71 15.10 -17.20
C SER A 238 8.81 15.84 -18.19
N TYR A 239 9.41 16.44 -19.23
CA TYR A 239 8.69 17.14 -20.30
C TYR A 239 7.61 16.27 -20.94
N TYR A 240 7.99 15.04 -21.30
CA TYR A 240 7.09 14.07 -21.91
C TYR A 240 5.91 13.71 -20.98
N ASP A 241 6.20 13.44 -19.72
CA ASP A 241 5.17 13.00 -18.78
C ASP A 241 4.20 14.15 -18.43
N LEU A 242 4.68 15.38 -18.31
CA LEU A 242 3.83 16.56 -18.13
C LEU A 242 2.88 16.76 -19.32
N TRP A 243 3.42 16.73 -20.54
CA TRP A 243 2.60 16.86 -21.73
C TRP A 243 1.57 15.72 -21.84
N GLN A 244 1.98 14.49 -21.59
CA GLN A 244 1.08 13.34 -21.64
C GLN A 244 -0.06 13.42 -20.61
N LEU A 245 0.21 13.94 -19.43
CA LEU A 245 -0.82 14.18 -18.41
C LEU A 245 -1.78 15.30 -18.85
N GLN A 246 -1.26 16.41 -19.39
CA GLN A 246 -2.10 17.48 -19.94
C GLN A 246 -3.03 16.99 -21.05
N GLN A 247 -2.54 16.09 -21.96
CA GLN A 247 -3.39 15.51 -23.00
C GLN A 247 -4.53 14.63 -22.43
N ARG A 248 -4.43 14.22 -21.17
CA ARG A 248 -5.47 13.48 -20.42
C ARG A 248 -6.35 14.41 -19.57
N GLY A 249 -6.19 15.72 -19.69
CA GLY A 249 -6.88 16.68 -18.84
C GLY A 249 -6.43 16.65 -17.37
N VAL A 250 -5.21 16.17 -17.11
CA VAL A 250 -4.62 16.04 -15.76
C VAL A 250 -3.59 17.14 -15.58
N ASP A 251 -3.78 17.98 -14.58
CA ASP A 251 -2.80 18.96 -14.19
C ASP A 251 -1.73 18.39 -13.27
N SER A 252 -0.59 19.07 -13.20
CA SER A 252 0.57 18.62 -12.44
C SER A 252 1.09 19.71 -11.51
N VAL A 253 1.50 19.32 -10.30
CA VAL A 253 2.22 20.16 -9.35
C VAL A 253 3.45 19.39 -8.89
N ILE A 254 4.63 19.82 -9.32
CA ILE A 254 5.91 19.14 -9.07
C ILE A 254 7.03 20.13 -8.76
N THR A 255 8.14 19.66 -8.20
CA THR A 255 9.34 20.48 -8.02
C THR A 255 10.33 20.29 -9.17
N LEU A 256 11.08 21.33 -9.48
CA LEU A 256 12.20 21.25 -10.41
C LEU A 256 13.37 20.44 -9.85
N ALA A 257 13.98 19.60 -10.69
CA ALA A 257 15.17 18.83 -10.34
C ALA A 257 16.39 19.73 -10.09
N ARG A 258 16.47 20.87 -10.76
CA ARG A 258 17.54 21.86 -10.61
C ARG A 258 16.96 23.15 -10.04
N ARG A 259 17.71 23.79 -9.15
CA ARG A 259 17.39 25.13 -8.65
C ARG A 259 17.61 26.13 -9.78
N LYS A 260 16.58 26.36 -10.60
CA LYS A 260 16.52 27.48 -11.53
C LYS A 260 15.75 28.59 -10.84
N PRO A 261 16.36 29.71 -10.52
CA PRO A 261 15.65 30.86 -9.96
C PRO A 261 14.54 31.31 -10.93
N VAL A 262 13.50 31.90 -10.38
CA VAL A 262 12.47 32.58 -11.19
C VAL A 262 13.16 33.73 -11.94
N ASP A 263 13.11 33.68 -13.26
CA ASP A 263 13.70 34.68 -14.14
C ASP A 263 12.56 35.46 -14.76
N THR A 264 12.29 36.63 -14.20
CA THR A 264 11.20 37.49 -14.69
C THR A 264 11.47 38.06 -16.08
N ALA A 265 12.74 38.14 -16.51
CA ALA A 265 13.12 38.59 -17.85
C ALA A 265 12.77 37.57 -18.95
N LYS A 266 12.66 36.29 -18.58
CA LYS A 266 12.27 35.21 -19.48
C LYS A 266 10.83 34.75 -19.28
N ALA A 267 10.08 35.45 -18.45
CA ALA A 267 8.70 35.15 -18.19
C ALA A 267 7.81 35.63 -19.31
N THR A 268 6.86 34.81 -19.75
CA THR A 268 5.80 35.22 -20.68
C THR A 268 4.84 36.20 -19.98
N LYS A 269 4.62 36.00 -18.67
CA LYS A 269 3.81 36.86 -17.83
C LYS A 269 4.28 36.80 -16.39
N VAL A 270 4.43 37.92 -15.73
CA VAL A 270 4.72 38.02 -14.30
C VAL A 270 3.39 38.10 -13.55
N LEU A 271 3.17 37.18 -12.64
CA LEU A 271 1.98 37.09 -11.79
C LEU A 271 2.24 37.64 -10.38
N GLY A 272 3.50 37.61 -9.96
CA GLY A 272 3.95 38.12 -8.66
C GLY A 272 5.48 38.09 -8.55
N PRO A 273 6.06 38.52 -7.43
CA PRO A 273 7.51 38.59 -7.25
C PRO A 273 8.25 37.28 -7.46
N ASP A 274 7.63 36.16 -7.05
CA ASP A 274 8.18 34.79 -7.11
C ASP A 274 7.26 33.85 -7.91
N ASP A 275 6.42 34.40 -8.83
CA ASP A 275 5.37 33.68 -9.53
C ASP A 275 5.25 34.15 -10.98
N VAL A 276 5.57 33.31 -11.94
CA VAL A 276 5.65 33.64 -13.37
C VAL A 276 5.10 32.54 -14.26
N LEU A 277 4.56 32.93 -15.41
CA LEU A 277 4.32 32.01 -16.52
C LEU A 277 5.57 31.95 -17.40
N ILE A 278 5.92 30.76 -17.82
CA ILE A 278 7.08 30.47 -18.68
C ILE A 278 6.68 29.52 -19.82
N GLU A 279 7.37 29.70 -20.95
CA GLU A 279 7.40 28.72 -22.00
C GLU A 279 8.60 27.79 -21.76
N TRP A 280 8.33 26.52 -21.39
CA TRP A 280 9.39 25.54 -21.17
C TRP A 280 9.78 24.87 -22.49
N PRO A 281 10.99 25.16 -23.04
CA PRO A 281 11.38 24.61 -24.32
C PRO A 281 11.59 23.08 -24.24
N LYS A 282 11.23 22.39 -25.30
CA LYS A 282 11.45 20.96 -25.47
C LYS A 282 12.97 20.67 -25.36
N PRO A 283 13.39 19.81 -24.43
CA PRO A 283 14.80 19.45 -24.33
C PRO A 283 15.25 18.66 -25.57
N GLN A 284 16.54 18.65 -25.84
CA GLN A 284 17.07 17.81 -26.92
C GLN A 284 16.85 16.32 -26.59
N TRP A 285 16.47 15.55 -27.62
CA TRP A 285 16.35 14.12 -27.50
C TRP A 285 17.70 13.45 -27.17
N ASN A 286 17.70 12.46 -26.32
CA ASN A 286 18.85 11.61 -26.09
C ASN A 286 18.43 10.14 -25.95
N LYS A 287 19.36 9.22 -26.21
CA LYS A 287 19.12 7.76 -26.20
C LYS A 287 18.75 7.19 -24.81
N VAL A 288 18.96 7.95 -23.74
CA VAL A 288 18.63 7.53 -22.36
C VAL A 288 17.13 7.65 -22.09
N LEU A 289 16.43 8.44 -22.92
CA LEU A 289 14.98 8.60 -22.81
C LEU A 289 14.28 7.28 -23.16
N SER A 290 13.28 6.89 -22.40
CA SER A 290 12.55 5.63 -22.55
C SER A 290 11.45 5.68 -23.61
N TYR A 291 11.60 6.52 -24.65
CA TYR A 291 10.70 6.65 -25.79
C TYR A 291 11.49 6.94 -27.06
N SER A 292 10.90 6.60 -28.22
CA SER A 292 11.58 6.71 -29.50
C SER A 292 11.80 8.17 -29.94
N LYS A 293 12.69 8.39 -30.90
CA LYS A 293 12.93 9.71 -31.48
C LYS A 293 11.69 10.24 -32.19
N GLU A 294 10.91 9.38 -32.83
CA GLU A 294 9.67 9.70 -33.51
C GLU A 294 8.63 10.24 -32.51
N THR A 295 8.43 9.52 -31.41
CA THR A 295 7.56 9.96 -30.30
C THR A 295 8.03 11.31 -29.75
N TRP A 296 9.34 11.52 -29.61
CA TRP A 296 9.89 12.79 -29.15
C TRP A 296 9.66 13.92 -30.14
N SER A 297 9.83 13.63 -31.43
CA SER A 297 9.63 14.64 -32.48
C SER A 297 8.18 15.11 -32.60
N SER A 298 7.21 14.28 -32.24
CA SER A 298 5.79 14.62 -32.24
C SER A 298 5.35 15.51 -31.07
N LEU A 299 6.21 15.76 -30.07
CA LEU A 299 5.90 16.62 -28.94
C LEU A 299 5.94 18.11 -29.37
N PRO A 300 5.16 19.00 -28.72
CA PRO A 300 5.23 20.42 -28.95
C PRO A 300 6.63 20.97 -28.65
N GLU A 301 7.02 22.08 -29.29
CA GLU A 301 8.33 22.68 -29.11
C GLU A 301 8.49 23.35 -27.74
N GLN A 302 7.37 23.71 -27.10
CA GLN A 302 7.35 24.31 -25.78
C GLN A 302 6.06 23.97 -25.03
N LEU A 303 6.14 24.00 -23.71
CA LEU A 303 5.00 23.85 -22.80
C LEU A 303 4.82 25.11 -21.97
N ALA A 304 3.60 25.62 -21.96
CA ALA A 304 3.22 26.71 -21.05
C ALA A 304 3.12 26.16 -19.63
N LEU A 305 3.92 26.68 -18.72
CA LEU A 305 3.96 26.29 -17.32
C LEU A 305 3.99 27.52 -16.42
N ARG A 306 3.59 27.31 -15.17
CA ARG A 306 3.74 28.29 -14.12
C ARG A 306 4.85 27.88 -13.19
N GLN A 307 5.80 28.78 -12.92
CA GLN A 307 6.91 28.57 -12.00
C GLN A 307 6.71 29.45 -10.78
N ILE A 308 6.76 28.83 -9.60
CA ILE A 308 6.56 29.50 -8.31
C ILE A 308 7.75 29.20 -7.41
N LYS A 309 8.37 30.23 -6.83
CA LYS A 309 9.31 30.03 -5.73
C LYS A 309 8.55 30.03 -4.41
N VAL A 310 8.68 28.96 -3.67
CA VAL A 310 8.07 28.80 -2.35
C VAL A 310 9.14 28.95 -1.28
N THR A 311 8.95 29.90 -0.38
CA THR A 311 9.78 30.05 0.81
C THR A 311 9.05 29.39 1.99
N VAL A 312 9.74 28.49 2.70
CA VAL A 312 9.20 27.76 3.84
C VAL A 312 9.82 28.35 5.11
N ASP A 313 9.02 29.13 5.81
CA ASP A 313 9.39 29.68 7.13
C ASP A 313 8.70 28.90 8.25
N VAL A 314 8.97 27.57 8.26
CA VAL A 314 8.42 26.68 9.30
C VAL A 314 9.59 26.05 10.05
N PRO A 315 9.65 26.20 11.39
CA PRO A 315 10.69 25.57 12.21
C PRO A 315 10.75 24.05 11.94
N GLY A 316 12.00 23.53 11.77
CA GLY A 316 12.23 22.10 11.51
C GLY A 316 12.28 21.70 10.04
N TYR A 317 11.89 22.54 9.10
CA TYR A 317 12.11 22.27 7.69
C TYR A 317 13.55 22.57 7.27
N ARG A 318 14.17 21.62 6.57
CA ARG A 318 15.54 21.78 6.04
C ARG A 318 15.61 22.71 4.85
N VAL A 319 14.57 22.69 4.03
CA VAL A 319 14.52 23.42 2.78
C VAL A 319 13.87 24.75 3.05
N LYS A 320 14.66 25.82 2.99
CA LYS A 320 14.16 27.19 3.16
C LYS A 320 13.39 27.69 1.93
N SER A 321 13.73 27.19 0.74
CA SER A 321 13.01 27.52 -0.50
C SER A 321 13.11 26.39 -1.51
N PHE A 322 12.08 26.23 -2.35
CA PHE A 322 12.05 25.33 -3.49
C PHE A 322 11.22 25.95 -4.63
N TYR A 323 11.36 25.40 -5.83
CA TYR A 323 10.66 25.88 -7.01
C TYR A 323 9.62 24.88 -7.46
N LEU A 324 8.36 25.28 -7.54
CA LEU A 324 7.28 24.52 -8.12
C LEU A 324 7.18 24.79 -9.62
N ILE A 325 6.83 23.75 -10.36
CA ILE A 325 6.34 23.80 -11.73
C ILE A 325 4.93 23.23 -11.73
N THR A 326 4.01 23.92 -12.39
CA THR A 326 2.62 23.48 -12.50
C THR A 326 2.03 23.84 -13.85
N THR A 327 1.06 23.04 -14.29
CA THR A 327 0.21 23.30 -15.44
C THR A 327 -1.05 24.10 -15.07
N LEU A 328 -1.27 24.38 -13.78
CA LEU A 328 -2.33 25.24 -13.26
C LEU A 328 -1.93 26.72 -13.45
N LEU A 329 -2.26 27.28 -14.62
CA LEU A 329 -1.78 28.59 -15.06
C LEU A 329 -2.57 29.75 -14.46
N ASP A 330 -3.86 29.54 -14.13
CA ASP A 330 -4.74 30.60 -13.61
C ASP A 330 -4.42 30.89 -12.14
N SER A 331 -3.81 32.06 -11.91
CA SER A 331 -3.45 32.49 -10.55
C SER A 331 -4.65 33.00 -9.73
N SER A 332 -5.77 33.31 -10.38
CA SER A 332 -7.00 33.71 -9.68
C SER A 332 -7.74 32.52 -9.11
N ALA A 333 -7.76 31.40 -9.84
CA ALA A 333 -8.33 30.15 -9.38
C ALA A 333 -7.39 29.40 -8.42
N TYR A 334 -6.07 29.44 -8.65
CA TYR A 334 -5.06 28.72 -7.89
C TYR A 334 -3.95 29.68 -7.42
N SER A 335 -4.11 30.25 -6.22
CA SER A 335 -3.10 31.17 -5.67
C SER A 335 -1.77 30.44 -5.43
N ALA A 336 -0.63 31.14 -5.50
CA ALA A 336 0.69 30.59 -5.22
C ALA A 336 0.75 29.93 -3.82
N LYS A 337 0.08 30.52 -2.82
CA LYS A 337 -0.05 29.98 -1.49
C LYS A 337 -0.80 28.64 -1.48
N ALA A 338 -1.94 28.55 -2.16
CA ALA A 338 -2.72 27.30 -2.22
C ALA A 338 -1.92 26.16 -2.86
N LEU A 339 -1.13 26.44 -3.92
CA LEU A 339 -0.25 25.47 -4.57
C LEU A 339 0.95 25.09 -3.69
N ALA A 340 1.50 26.01 -2.93
CA ALA A 340 2.55 25.74 -1.95
C ALA A 340 2.03 24.84 -0.82
N ASP A 341 0.86 25.16 -0.26
CA ASP A 341 0.21 24.37 0.81
C ASP A 341 -0.16 22.96 0.30
N LEU A 342 -0.61 22.85 -0.97
CA LEU A 342 -0.84 21.57 -1.62
C LEU A 342 0.47 20.76 -1.73
N TYR A 343 1.53 21.38 -2.23
CA TYR A 343 2.80 20.67 -2.43
C TYR A 343 3.41 20.18 -1.11
N LEU A 344 3.28 20.93 -0.04
CA LEU A 344 3.72 20.50 1.30
C LEU A 344 3.01 19.21 1.74
N GLN A 345 1.79 18.97 1.26
CA GLN A 345 1.06 17.73 1.55
C GLN A 345 1.61 16.51 0.79
N ARG A 346 2.48 16.69 -0.20
CA ARG A 346 3.17 15.58 -0.88
C ARG A 346 3.86 14.63 0.12
N TRP A 347 4.37 15.17 1.22
CA TRP A 347 5.00 14.36 2.27
C TRP A 347 4.09 13.28 2.88
N ASP A 348 2.78 13.38 2.69
CA ASP A 348 1.85 12.34 3.15
C ASP A 348 2.09 10.99 2.48
N VAL A 349 2.62 10.97 1.25
CA VAL A 349 2.95 9.70 0.56
C VAL A 349 4.02 8.91 1.33
N GLU A 350 4.97 9.60 1.95
CA GLU A 350 5.98 8.96 2.80
C GLU A 350 5.35 8.35 4.06
N LEU A 351 4.29 9.00 4.60
CA LEU A 351 3.50 8.43 5.68
C LEU A 351 2.69 7.22 5.23
N PHE A 352 2.11 7.23 4.02
CA PHE A 352 1.40 6.08 3.47
C PHE A 352 2.33 4.88 3.28
N PHE A 353 3.52 5.09 2.73
CA PHE A 353 4.52 4.03 2.63
C PHE A 353 5.02 3.56 4.00
N ARG A 354 5.20 4.45 4.97
CA ARG A 354 5.53 4.06 6.35
C ARG A 354 4.43 3.19 6.97
N ASP A 355 3.17 3.53 6.74
CA ASP A 355 2.03 2.75 7.23
C ASP A 355 2.04 1.33 6.67
N ILE A 356 2.27 1.17 5.36
CA ILE A 356 2.35 -0.14 4.71
C ILE A 356 3.63 -0.88 5.13
N LYS A 357 4.79 -0.23 5.05
CA LYS A 357 6.09 -0.87 5.24
C LYS A 357 6.40 -1.14 6.71
N THR A 358 6.32 -0.11 7.54
CA THR A 358 6.78 -0.18 8.93
C THR A 358 5.66 -0.62 9.87
N THR A 359 4.45 -0.05 9.73
CA THR A 359 3.35 -0.36 10.64
C THR A 359 2.76 -1.74 10.37
N MET A 360 2.62 -2.12 9.09
CA MET A 360 2.13 -3.45 8.69
C MET A 360 3.26 -4.47 8.48
N GLY A 361 4.52 -4.04 8.28
CA GLY A 361 5.68 -4.92 8.17
C GLY A 361 6.06 -5.35 6.76
N MET A 362 5.56 -4.69 5.70
CA MET A 362 5.87 -5.04 4.30
C MET A 362 7.29 -4.65 3.87
N ASP A 363 8.08 -3.95 4.68
CA ASP A 363 9.46 -3.58 4.35
C ASP A 363 10.38 -4.79 4.15
N VAL A 364 10.09 -5.91 4.80
CA VAL A 364 10.77 -7.20 4.64
C VAL A 364 9.76 -8.29 4.32
N LEU A 365 9.61 -8.61 3.03
CA LEU A 365 8.77 -9.71 2.56
C LEU A 365 9.35 -11.06 2.98
N ARG A 366 8.50 -12.07 3.13
CA ARG A 366 8.89 -13.39 3.69
C ARG A 366 8.84 -14.52 2.67
N CYS A 367 8.19 -14.31 1.56
CA CYS A 367 7.99 -15.33 0.54
C CYS A 367 9.25 -15.60 -0.28
N LYS A 368 9.50 -16.88 -0.60
CA LYS A 368 10.74 -17.38 -1.20
C LYS A 368 10.69 -17.50 -2.73
N THR A 369 9.53 -17.28 -3.34
CA THR A 369 9.36 -17.34 -4.79
C THR A 369 8.71 -16.07 -5.32
N PRO A 370 9.02 -15.64 -6.56
CA PRO A 370 8.47 -14.41 -7.14
C PRO A 370 6.94 -14.36 -7.18
N ASP A 371 6.29 -15.47 -7.49
CA ASP A 371 4.84 -15.60 -7.48
C ASP A 371 4.28 -15.30 -6.09
N MET A 372 4.82 -15.95 -5.05
CA MET A 372 4.38 -15.75 -3.68
C MET A 372 4.73 -14.36 -3.13
N VAL A 373 5.86 -13.77 -3.54
CA VAL A 373 6.23 -12.38 -3.20
C VAL A 373 5.18 -11.41 -3.78
N THR A 374 4.78 -11.61 -5.03
CA THR A 374 3.73 -10.80 -5.67
C THR A 374 2.40 -10.92 -4.91
N LYS A 375 1.98 -12.14 -4.55
CA LYS A 375 0.77 -12.37 -3.75
C LYS A 375 0.85 -11.75 -2.35
N GLU A 376 2.02 -11.79 -1.73
CA GLU A 376 2.27 -11.16 -0.43
C GLU A 376 2.12 -9.63 -0.51
N ILE A 377 2.72 -9.00 -1.53
CA ILE A 377 2.56 -7.56 -1.78
C ILE A 377 1.09 -7.21 -1.98
N LEU A 378 0.39 -7.92 -2.88
CA LEU A 378 -1.04 -7.68 -3.14
C LEU A 378 -1.88 -7.78 -1.87
N MET A 379 -1.63 -8.78 -1.03
CA MET A 379 -2.35 -8.97 0.22
C MET A 379 -2.11 -7.81 1.21
N TYR A 380 -0.88 -7.30 1.32
CA TYR A 380 -0.59 -6.10 2.11
C TYR A 380 -1.33 -4.88 1.59
N LEU A 381 -1.37 -4.68 0.27
CA LEU A 381 -2.06 -3.54 -0.34
C LEU A 381 -3.59 -3.63 -0.16
N ILE A 382 -4.18 -4.83 -0.28
CA ILE A 382 -5.60 -5.07 0.01
C ILE A 382 -5.90 -4.76 1.48
N ALA A 383 -5.08 -5.27 2.40
CA ALA A 383 -5.26 -5.04 3.82
C ALA A 383 -5.07 -3.56 4.20
N TYR A 384 -4.13 -2.86 3.57
CA TYR A 384 -3.96 -1.42 3.71
C TYR A 384 -5.24 -0.67 3.33
N ASN A 385 -5.81 -0.96 2.16
CA ASN A 385 -7.06 -0.32 1.73
C ASN A 385 -8.22 -0.64 2.67
N ALA A 386 -8.31 -1.87 3.19
CA ALA A 386 -9.33 -2.23 4.17
C ALA A 386 -9.23 -1.40 5.46
N ILE A 387 -8.01 -1.18 5.96
CA ILE A 387 -7.78 -0.31 7.14
C ILE A 387 -8.16 1.15 6.81
N ARG A 388 -7.78 1.65 5.62
CA ARG A 388 -8.19 2.99 5.18
C ARG A 388 -9.70 3.15 5.12
N LEU A 389 -10.43 2.10 4.69
CA LEU A 389 -11.89 2.09 4.72
C LEU A 389 -12.45 2.26 6.15
N LEU A 390 -11.94 1.48 7.10
CA LEU A 390 -12.35 1.59 8.51
C LEU A 390 -12.08 2.99 9.07
N MET A 391 -10.90 3.54 8.79
CA MET A 391 -10.53 4.89 9.22
C MET A 391 -11.45 5.96 8.61
N ASN A 392 -11.74 5.85 7.32
CA ASN A 392 -12.62 6.80 6.62
C ASN A 392 -14.06 6.71 7.16
N ASN A 393 -14.58 5.50 7.41
CA ASN A 393 -15.90 5.31 8.00
C ASN A 393 -15.96 5.87 9.44
N ALA A 394 -14.97 5.57 10.27
CA ALA A 394 -14.87 6.10 11.63
C ALA A 394 -14.73 7.63 11.64
N GLY A 395 -13.88 8.19 10.78
CA GLY A 395 -13.70 9.63 10.65
C GLY A 395 -14.99 10.35 10.23
N ARG A 396 -15.72 9.78 9.26
CA ARG A 396 -17.03 10.34 8.83
C ARG A 396 -18.06 10.35 9.95
N SER A 397 -18.14 9.30 10.77
CA SER A 397 -19.08 9.23 11.89
C SER A 397 -18.76 10.29 12.96
N ALA A 398 -17.52 10.75 13.06
CA ALA A 398 -17.05 11.72 14.04
C ALA A 398 -16.71 13.11 13.43
N SER A 399 -16.97 13.32 12.12
CA SER A 399 -16.62 14.55 11.40
C SER A 399 -15.12 14.92 11.49
N LEU A 400 -14.24 13.90 11.50
CA LEU A 400 -12.80 14.04 11.61
C LEU A 400 -12.13 13.82 10.26
N ALA A 401 -11.11 14.63 9.97
CA ALA A 401 -10.29 14.43 8.79
C ALA A 401 -9.35 13.21 8.97
N ARG A 402 -9.06 12.49 7.87
CA ARG A 402 -8.13 11.35 7.86
C ARG A 402 -6.81 11.61 8.58
N ARG A 403 -6.24 12.81 8.37
CA ARG A 403 -4.95 13.20 8.95
C ARG A 403 -4.92 13.22 10.47
N GLN A 404 -6.08 13.36 11.10
CA GLN A 404 -6.21 13.38 12.56
C GLN A 404 -6.24 11.98 13.17
N ILE A 405 -6.50 10.92 12.38
CA ILE A 405 -6.65 9.55 12.85
C ILE A 405 -5.35 8.77 12.71
N SER A 406 -4.94 8.06 13.75
CA SER A 406 -3.73 7.24 13.75
C SER A 406 -3.92 5.92 13.01
N PHE A 407 -3.21 5.69 11.89
CA PHE A 407 -3.22 4.41 11.17
C PHE A 407 -2.74 3.26 12.08
N LYS A 408 -1.66 3.45 12.82
CA LYS A 408 -1.12 2.44 13.74
C LYS A 408 -2.14 2.02 14.79
N ALA A 409 -2.83 2.99 15.39
CA ALA A 409 -3.86 2.70 16.38
C ALA A 409 -5.07 1.99 15.77
N SER A 410 -5.44 2.33 14.53
CA SER A 410 -6.51 1.66 13.79
C SER A 410 -6.17 0.18 13.51
N VAL A 411 -4.92 -0.12 13.12
CA VAL A 411 -4.44 -1.51 12.97
C VAL A 411 -4.50 -2.26 14.29
N GLN A 412 -4.05 -1.62 15.38
CA GLN A 412 -4.07 -2.23 16.72
C GLN A 412 -5.51 -2.48 17.20
N ALA A 413 -6.41 -1.53 17.01
CA ALA A 413 -7.81 -1.69 17.33
C ALA A 413 -8.41 -2.88 16.54
N LEU A 414 -8.23 -2.92 15.22
CA LEU A 414 -8.74 -4.01 14.39
C LEU A 414 -8.25 -5.38 14.88
N ARG A 415 -6.96 -5.51 15.19
CA ARG A 415 -6.38 -6.76 15.74
C ARG A 415 -7.08 -7.23 17.02
N GLN A 416 -7.41 -6.32 17.91
CA GLN A 416 -8.06 -6.64 19.18
C GLN A 416 -9.56 -6.90 19.04
N TRP A 417 -10.23 -6.23 18.11
CA TRP A 417 -11.66 -6.43 17.84
C TRP A 417 -11.95 -7.65 16.96
N GLU A 418 -10.98 -8.13 16.18
CA GLU A 418 -11.14 -9.28 15.27
C GLU A 418 -11.80 -10.49 15.96
N PRO A 419 -11.33 -10.98 17.13
CA PRO A 419 -11.95 -12.14 17.78
C PRO A 419 -13.40 -11.90 18.22
N ALA A 420 -13.72 -10.70 18.70
CA ALA A 420 -15.06 -10.36 19.15
C ALA A 420 -16.05 -10.24 17.97
N LEU A 421 -15.63 -9.58 16.90
CA LEU A 421 -16.41 -9.40 15.68
C LEU A 421 -16.63 -10.72 14.92
N SER A 422 -15.68 -11.65 15.03
CA SER A 422 -15.74 -12.97 14.39
C SER A 422 -16.62 -13.99 15.13
N ARG A 423 -17.19 -13.64 16.28
CA ARG A 423 -18.09 -14.52 17.04
C ARG A 423 -19.41 -14.76 16.30
N GLN A 424 -19.85 -16.01 16.29
CA GLN A 424 -21.09 -16.43 15.61
C GLN A 424 -22.35 -16.37 16.48
N ASP A 425 -22.13 -16.43 17.79
CA ASP A 425 -23.18 -16.36 18.80
C ASP A 425 -23.70 -14.94 19.02
N VAL A 426 -23.12 -13.96 18.32
CA VAL A 426 -23.45 -12.55 18.42
C VAL A 426 -24.47 -12.18 17.34
N GLY A 427 -25.62 -11.68 17.76
CA GLY A 427 -26.66 -11.21 16.85
C GLY A 427 -26.32 -9.89 16.17
N THR A 428 -27.09 -9.51 15.14
CA THR A 428 -26.87 -8.30 14.33
C THR A 428 -26.78 -7.02 15.18
N ARG A 429 -27.61 -6.89 16.21
CA ARG A 429 -27.60 -5.72 17.11
C ARG A 429 -26.28 -5.60 17.88
N GLU A 430 -25.80 -6.69 18.44
CA GLU A 430 -24.55 -6.70 19.20
C GLU A 430 -23.35 -6.45 18.29
N ARG A 431 -23.34 -6.98 17.06
CA ARG A 431 -22.29 -6.67 16.08
C ARG A 431 -22.25 -5.19 15.72
N ARG A 432 -23.42 -4.56 15.50
CA ARG A 432 -23.49 -3.10 15.28
C ARG A 432 -22.89 -2.33 16.45
N ARG A 433 -23.19 -2.77 17.68
CA ARG A 433 -22.59 -2.19 18.88
C ARG A 433 -21.05 -2.34 18.91
N LEU A 434 -20.56 -3.55 18.60
CA LEU A 434 -19.11 -3.81 18.52
C LEU A 434 -18.43 -2.98 17.41
N MET A 435 -19.09 -2.81 16.27
CA MET A 435 -18.57 -1.97 15.19
C MET A 435 -18.54 -0.49 15.58
N ALA A 436 -19.59 0.01 16.23
CA ALA A 436 -19.61 1.37 16.76
C ALA A 436 -18.48 1.58 17.75
N ALA A 437 -18.30 0.63 18.69
CA ALA A 437 -17.19 0.67 19.66
C ALA A 437 -15.80 0.62 18.98
N LEU A 438 -15.64 -0.15 17.89
CA LEU A 438 -14.42 -0.12 17.09
C LEU A 438 -14.18 1.24 16.46
N TYR A 439 -15.20 1.87 15.88
CA TYR A 439 -15.07 3.22 15.32
C TYR A 439 -14.73 4.25 16.40
N GLU A 440 -15.36 4.18 17.57
CA GLU A 440 -15.00 5.03 18.73
C GLU A 440 -13.54 4.82 19.15
N ALA A 441 -13.07 3.56 19.22
CA ALA A 441 -11.67 3.25 19.52
C ALA A 441 -10.70 3.80 18.48
N ILE A 442 -11.06 3.79 17.19
CA ILE A 442 -10.27 4.35 16.11
C ILE A 442 -10.19 5.87 16.20
N VAL A 443 -11.31 6.56 16.39
CA VAL A 443 -11.33 8.03 16.49
C VAL A 443 -10.82 8.54 17.84
N GLY A 444 -10.84 7.74 18.88
CA GLY A 444 -10.25 8.07 20.17
C GLY A 444 -8.72 8.18 20.17
N ASN A 445 -8.06 7.73 19.10
CA ASN A 445 -6.59 7.77 18.94
C ASN A 445 -6.16 8.81 17.91
N LEU A 446 -6.40 10.07 18.21
CA LEU A 446 -6.04 11.17 17.34
C LEU A 446 -4.53 11.40 17.32
N LEU A 447 -4.04 11.82 16.15
CA LEU A 447 -2.69 12.34 16.00
C LEU A 447 -2.65 13.76 16.57
N ILE A 448 -1.82 13.97 17.59
CA ILE A 448 -1.64 15.27 18.21
C ILE A 448 -0.84 16.15 17.27
N GLU A 449 -1.44 17.23 16.79
CA GLU A 449 -0.71 18.28 16.10
C GLU A 449 0.24 18.96 17.08
N ARG A 450 1.50 19.10 16.68
CA ARG A 450 2.55 19.75 17.49
C ARG A 450 3.15 20.91 16.68
N PRO A 451 2.41 22.02 16.53
CA PRO A 451 2.89 23.17 15.81
C PRO A 451 4.16 23.70 16.46
N GLY A 452 5.14 24.10 15.67
CA GLY A 452 6.41 24.64 16.16
C GLY A 452 7.38 23.60 16.75
N ARG A 453 7.08 22.30 16.69
CA ARG A 453 8.02 21.27 17.15
C ARG A 453 9.27 21.25 16.29
N HIS A 454 10.37 21.64 16.89
CA HIS A 454 11.69 21.57 16.28
C HIS A 454 12.49 20.44 16.94
N GLU A 455 12.79 19.39 16.17
CA GLU A 455 13.63 18.28 16.62
C GLU A 455 14.90 18.19 15.81
N PRO A 456 16.09 18.12 16.47
CA PRO A 456 17.32 17.86 15.75
C PRO A 456 17.24 16.50 15.07
N ARG A 457 17.68 16.43 13.81
CA ARG A 457 17.69 15.18 13.02
C ARG A 457 18.85 14.23 13.40
N CYS A 458 19.37 14.36 14.61
CA CYS A 458 20.37 13.48 15.17
C CYS A 458 19.70 12.35 15.94
N VAL A 459 20.00 11.12 15.56
CA VAL A 459 19.51 9.94 16.29
C VAL A 459 20.68 9.25 16.98
N LYS A 460 20.49 8.92 18.23
CA LYS A 460 21.40 8.03 18.94
C LYS A 460 21.25 6.63 18.36
N ARG A 461 22.26 6.19 17.59
CA ARG A 461 22.27 4.86 16.99
C ARG A 461 22.74 3.84 18.02
N ARG A 462 22.01 2.73 18.13
CA ARG A 462 22.55 1.53 18.79
C ARG A 462 23.59 0.90 17.87
N PRO A 463 24.74 0.46 18.38
CA PRO A 463 25.70 -0.32 17.59
C PRO A 463 25.01 -1.54 17.00
N LYS A 464 25.23 -1.82 15.72
CA LYS A 464 24.78 -3.06 15.11
C LYS A 464 25.62 -4.21 15.67
N PRO A 465 25.01 -5.34 16.09
CA PRO A 465 25.76 -6.48 16.66
C PRO A 465 26.69 -7.13 15.64
N TYR A 466 26.37 -7.00 14.34
CA TYR A 466 27.15 -7.57 13.25
C TYR A 466 27.47 -6.53 12.19
N GLY A 467 28.65 -6.63 11.59
CA GLY A 467 29.02 -5.85 10.41
C GLY A 467 28.16 -6.21 9.19
N LEU A 468 28.15 -5.30 8.21
CA LEU A 468 27.56 -5.62 6.91
C LEU A 468 28.39 -6.69 6.21
N LEU A 469 27.73 -7.58 5.48
CA LEU A 469 28.38 -8.59 4.66
C LEU A 469 29.12 -7.89 3.50
N THR A 470 30.44 -8.07 3.42
CA THR A 470 31.30 -7.48 2.40
C THR A 470 31.84 -8.50 1.40
N THR A 471 31.82 -9.77 1.77
CA THR A 471 32.16 -10.92 0.94
C THR A 471 31.12 -12.01 1.17
N HIS A 472 31.06 -13.00 0.28
CA HIS A 472 30.07 -14.09 0.44
C HIS A 472 30.31 -14.84 1.77
N ARG A 473 29.26 -15.25 2.47
CA ARG A 473 29.34 -15.83 3.82
C ARG A 473 30.25 -17.08 3.87
N HIS A 474 30.25 -17.92 2.84
CA HIS A 474 31.11 -19.11 2.80
C HIS A 474 32.61 -18.79 2.61
N GLU A 475 32.93 -17.55 2.22
CA GLU A 475 34.31 -17.07 2.12
C GLU A 475 34.81 -16.43 3.44
N MET A 476 33.97 -16.45 4.48
CA MET A 476 34.30 -15.89 5.78
C MET A 476 34.67 -16.99 6.78
N THR A 477 35.64 -16.67 7.65
CA THR A 477 35.99 -17.52 8.80
C THR A 477 35.50 -16.90 10.10
N GLU A 478 35.00 -17.72 11.01
CA GLU A 478 34.63 -17.29 12.35
C GLU A 478 35.87 -16.89 13.18
N VAL A 479 35.73 -15.83 13.97
CA VAL A 479 36.70 -15.45 15.00
C VAL A 479 36.12 -15.84 16.36
N PRO A 480 36.53 -16.97 16.95
CA PRO A 480 35.77 -17.67 18.01
C PRO A 480 35.43 -16.82 19.23
N HIS A 481 36.39 -16.04 19.74
CA HIS A 481 36.24 -15.31 21.01
C HIS A 481 35.45 -13.97 20.91
N ARG A 482 34.97 -13.58 19.70
CA ARG A 482 34.22 -12.32 19.50
C ARG A 482 32.98 -12.48 18.64
N TYR A 483 32.60 -13.67 18.23
CA TYR A 483 31.48 -13.93 17.30
C TYR A 483 31.52 -13.07 16.03
N ARG A 484 32.72 -12.88 15.47
CA ARG A 484 32.94 -12.08 14.26
C ARG A 484 33.43 -12.97 13.14
N TYR A 485 33.15 -12.55 11.92
CA TYR A 485 33.62 -13.21 10.71
C TYR A 485 34.57 -12.30 9.95
N ARG A 486 35.58 -12.87 9.34
CA ARG A 486 36.50 -12.20 8.42
C ARG A 486 36.63 -13.01 7.14
N ALA A 487 37.05 -12.38 6.04
CA ALA A 487 37.36 -13.11 4.81
C ALA A 487 38.41 -14.18 5.09
N LYS A 488 38.24 -15.35 4.49
CA LYS A 488 39.28 -16.38 4.50
C LYS A 488 40.52 -15.79 3.80
N ALA A 489 41.69 -16.08 4.31
CA ALA A 489 42.91 -15.79 3.58
C ALA A 489 42.91 -16.60 2.28
N ALA A 490 43.32 -15.95 1.17
CA ALA A 490 43.40 -16.59 -0.13
C ALA A 490 44.44 -17.71 -0.11
#